data_a370231d36fb21ef10be4d711ba646f5
#
_entry.id   a370231d36fb21ef10be4d711ba646f5
#
_cell.length_a   1.000
_cell.length_b   1.000
_cell.length_c   1.000
_cell.angle_alpha   90.00
_cell.angle_beta   90.00
_cell.angle_gamma   90.00
#
_symmetry.space_group_name_H-M   'P 1'
#
loop_
_entity.id
_entity.type
_entity.pdbx_description
1 polymer ?
#
loop_
_entity_poly.entity_id
_entity_poly.type
_entity_poly.pdbx_seq_one_letter_code
_entity_poly.pdbx_strand_id
1 'polypeptide(L)'
;MANTASAIKAAEVALDKGDYNLCIQIIEPLLLSFSERTSIGGQIRLLIVTAYIGIGDEKKAIDICHTLINNKESSIHQQAKQLLSILDAPS
;
A
#
# COMPACT_ATOMS: atom_id res chain seq x y z
N MET A 1 -0.97 -23.65 1.35
CA MET A 1 0.05 -22.62 1.19
C MET A 1 -0.58 -21.35 0.66
N ALA A 2 -0.25 -20.23 1.27
CA ALA A 2 -0.79 -18.96 0.82
C ALA A 2 -0.16 -18.59 -0.51
N ASN A 3 -0.99 -18.39 -1.53
CA ASN A 3 -0.58 -17.88 -2.81
C ASN A 3 -0.58 -16.35 -2.73
N THR A 4 0.54 -15.71 -3.12
CA THR A 4 0.65 -14.25 -3.08
C THR A 4 -0.46 -13.57 -3.87
N ALA A 5 -0.76 -14.08 -5.07
CA ALA A 5 -1.83 -13.53 -5.88
C ALA A 5 -3.19 -13.60 -5.18
N SER A 6 -3.45 -14.73 -4.50
CA SER A 6 -4.70 -14.88 -3.73
C SER A 6 -4.76 -13.92 -2.55
N ALA A 7 -3.62 -13.73 -1.87
CA ALA A 7 -3.55 -12.79 -0.75
C ALA A 7 -3.81 -11.35 -1.22
N ILE A 8 -3.21 -10.95 -2.34
CA ILE A 8 -3.42 -9.62 -2.90
C ILE A 8 -4.90 -9.43 -3.26
N LYS A 9 -5.50 -10.44 -3.88
CA LYS A 9 -6.92 -10.39 -4.24
C LYS A 9 -7.80 -10.25 -3.00
N ALA A 10 -7.49 -11.02 -1.95
CA ALA A 10 -8.24 -10.93 -0.69
C ALA A 10 -8.12 -9.55 -0.06
N ALA A 11 -6.92 -8.95 -0.12
CA ALA A 11 -6.71 -7.60 0.39
C ALA A 11 -7.51 -6.57 -0.40
N GLU A 12 -7.54 -6.71 -1.74
CA GLU A 12 -8.33 -5.81 -2.59
C GLU A 12 -9.82 -5.90 -2.26
N VAL A 13 -10.33 -7.12 -2.06
CA VAL A 13 -11.73 -7.33 -1.69
C VAL A 13 -12.01 -6.68 -0.33
N ALA A 14 -11.08 -6.84 0.63
CA ALA A 14 -11.23 -6.23 1.95
C ALA A 14 -11.32 -4.70 1.83
N LEU A 15 -10.48 -4.08 1.00
CA LEU A 15 -10.54 -2.64 0.77
C LEU A 15 -11.89 -2.22 0.18
N ASP A 16 -12.38 -2.97 -0.80
CA ASP A 16 -13.66 -2.65 -1.43
C ASP A 16 -14.81 -2.69 -0.44
N LYS A 17 -14.70 -3.53 0.59
CA LYS A 17 -15.71 -3.65 1.63
C LYS A 17 -15.51 -2.68 2.78
N GLY A 18 -14.43 -1.90 2.75
CA GLY A 18 -14.09 -1.00 3.84
C GLY A 18 -13.48 -1.70 5.05
N ASP A 19 -13.07 -2.97 4.89
CA ASP A 19 -12.42 -3.72 5.96
C ASP A 19 -10.91 -3.48 5.93
N TYR A 20 -10.53 -2.28 6.33
CA TYR A 20 -9.13 -1.83 6.25
C TYR A 20 -8.20 -2.64 7.14
N ASN A 21 -8.66 -3.02 8.33
CA ASN A 21 -7.84 -3.82 9.25
C ASN A 21 -7.53 -5.19 8.66
N LEU A 22 -8.48 -5.81 7.99
CA LEU A 22 -8.25 -7.09 7.33
C LEU A 22 -7.23 -6.95 6.21
N CYS A 23 -7.33 -5.90 5.41
CA CYS A 23 -6.34 -5.62 4.37
C CYS A 23 -4.94 -5.51 4.97
N ILE A 24 -4.79 -4.78 6.06
CA ILE A 24 -3.50 -4.61 6.74
C ILE A 24 -2.99 -5.97 7.23
N GLN A 25 -3.84 -6.78 7.85
CA GLN A 25 -3.45 -8.10 8.35
C GLN A 25 -2.96 -9.01 7.24
N ILE A 26 -3.59 -8.93 6.06
CA ILE A 26 -3.20 -9.76 4.92
C ILE A 26 -1.88 -9.30 4.33
N ILE A 27 -1.71 -7.99 4.16
CA ILE A 27 -0.56 -7.42 3.43
C ILE A 27 0.70 -7.31 4.30
N GLU A 28 0.54 -7.00 5.58
CA GLU A 28 1.70 -6.74 6.46
C GLU A 28 2.76 -7.83 6.42
N PRO A 29 2.42 -9.13 6.49
CA PRO A 29 3.44 -10.19 6.39
C PRO A 29 4.16 -10.21 5.04
N LEU A 30 3.51 -9.75 3.98
CA LEU A 30 4.11 -9.78 2.64
C LEU A 30 5.16 -8.69 2.46
N LEU A 31 5.14 -7.64 3.28
CA LEU A 31 6.09 -6.54 3.16
C LEU A 31 7.53 -6.99 3.38
N LEU A 32 7.74 -8.03 4.19
CA LEU A 32 9.07 -8.58 4.44
C LEU A 32 9.57 -9.44 3.28
N SER A 33 8.65 -9.97 2.48
CA SER A 33 8.99 -10.89 1.39
C SER A 33 9.22 -10.18 0.06
N PHE A 34 8.70 -8.98 -0.11
CA PHE A 34 8.77 -8.26 -1.38
C PHE A 34 9.29 -6.85 -1.17
N SER A 35 10.43 -6.54 -1.81
CA SER A 35 11.03 -5.21 -1.73
C SER A 35 10.13 -4.14 -2.36
N GLU A 36 10.19 -2.94 -1.79
CA GLU A 36 9.49 -1.77 -2.34
C GLU A 36 9.93 -1.40 -3.76
N ARG A 37 11.05 -1.97 -4.20
CA ARG A 37 11.57 -1.71 -5.55
C ARG A 37 10.96 -2.60 -6.62
N THR A 38 10.30 -3.68 -6.22
CA THR A 38 9.68 -4.61 -7.16
C THR A 38 8.28 -4.17 -7.51
N SER A 39 7.76 -4.69 -8.62
CA SER A 39 6.38 -4.41 -9.03
C SER A 39 5.38 -4.89 -7.99
N ILE A 40 5.52 -6.14 -7.53
CA ILE A 40 4.64 -6.70 -6.50
C ILE A 40 4.80 -5.95 -5.19
N GLY A 41 6.04 -5.67 -4.78
CA GLY A 41 6.31 -4.92 -3.55
C GLY A 41 5.69 -3.54 -3.57
N GLY A 42 5.72 -2.87 -4.73
CA GLY A 42 5.04 -1.58 -4.89
C GLY A 42 3.53 -1.71 -4.82
N GLN A 43 2.98 -2.73 -5.48
CA GLN A 43 1.53 -2.96 -5.50
C GLN A 43 0.97 -3.21 -4.10
N ILE A 44 1.61 -4.09 -3.33
CA ILE A 44 1.13 -4.41 -1.97
C ILE A 44 1.27 -3.19 -1.04
N ARG A 45 2.28 -2.36 -1.25
CA ARG A 45 2.44 -1.14 -0.45
C ARG A 45 1.38 -0.10 -0.76
N LEU A 46 0.97 0.03 -2.02
CA LEU A 46 -0.14 0.91 -2.37
C LEU A 46 -1.45 0.44 -1.71
N LEU A 47 -1.67 -0.87 -1.64
CA LEU A 47 -2.85 -1.42 -0.97
C LEU A 47 -2.85 -1.08 0.52
N ILE A 48 -1.73 -1.32 1.19
CA ILE A 48 -1.67 -1.07 2.63
C ILE A 48 -1.71 0.42 2.97
N VAL A 49 -1.16 1.28 2.10
CA VAL A 49 -1.27 2.73 2.28
C VAL A 49 -2.74 3.14 2.26
N THR A 50 -3.50 2.63 1.30
CA THR A 50 -4.93 2.92 1.22
C THR A 50 -5.65 2.49 2.49
N ALA A 51 -5.30 1.32 3.02
CA ALA A 51 -5.88 0.82 4.26
C ALA A 51 -5.51 1.68 5.47
N TYR A 52 -4.26 2.13 5.57
CA TYR A 52 -3.85 3.04 6.65
C TYR A 52 -4.58 4.37 6.58
N ILE A 53 -4.78 4.91 5.38
CA ILE A 53 -5.58 6.11 5.21
C ILE A 53 -7.01 5.85 5.72
N GLY A 54 -7.56 4.70 5.40
CA GLY A 54 -8.92 4.33 5.81
C GLY A 54 -9.11 4.27 7.32
N ILE A 55 -8.08 3.84 8.07
CA ILE A 55 -8.15 3.81 9.54
C ILE A 55 -7.64 5.09 10.20
N GLY A 56 -7.21 6.07 9.41
CA GLY A 56 -6.76 7.35 9.94
C GLY A 56 -5.30 7.39 10.38
N ASP A 57 -4.50 6.38 10.02
CA ASP A 57 -3.08 6.35 10.36
C ASP A 57 -2.25 6.98 9.24
N GLU A 58 -2.34 8.30 9.15
CA GLU A 58 -1.68 9.04 8.08
C GLU A 58 -0.16 8.94 8.13
N LYS A 59 0.40 8.87 9.34
CA LYS A 59 1.85 8.78 9.49
C LYS A 59 2.41 7.53 8.83
N LYS A 60 1.81 6.37 9.08
CA LYS A 60 2.24 5.12 8.44
C LYS A 60 2.03 5.17 6.94
N ALA A 61 0.93 5.77 6.49
CA ALA A 61 0.66 5.93 5.07
C ALA A 61 1.75 6.76 4.39
N ILE A 62 2.12 7.89 4.99
CA ILE A 62 3.16 8.77 4.45
C ILE A 62 4.51 8.05 4.41
N ASP A 63 4.87 7.36 5.49
CA ASP A 63 6.15 6.66 5.58
C ASP A 63 6.29 5.62 4.46
N ILE A 64 5.23 4.86 4.20
CA ILE A 64 5.26 3.85 3.14
C ILE A 64 5.28 4.50 1.76
N CYS A 65 4.51 5.57 1.55
CA CYS A 65 4.52 6.29 0.28
C CYS A 65 5.93 6.80 -0.08
N HIS A 66 6.69 7.27 0.91
CA HIS A 66 8.06 7.71 0.66
C HIS A 66 8.95 6.60 0.10
N THR A 67 8.72 5.36 0.50
CA THR A 67 9.50 4.24 -0.04
C THR A 67 9.16 3.96 -1.50
N LEU A 68 7.97 4.37 -1.96
CA LEU A 68 7.49 4.07 -3.30
C LEU A 68 7.87 5.11 -4.34
N ILE A 69 8.33 6.29 -3.93
CA ILE A 69 8.71 7.36 -4.87
C ILE A 69 9.82 6.88 -5.81
N ASN A 70 10.69 6.00 -5.33
CA ASN A 70 11.81 5.50 -6.12
C ASN A 70 11.52 4.21 -6.88
N ASN A 71 10.26 3.79 -6.93
CA ASN A 71 9.89 2.60 -7.68
C ASN A 71 10.07 2.87 -9.18
N LYS A 72 10.60 1.88 -9.89
CA LYS A 72 10.87 2.01 -11.33
C LYS A 72 9.61 2.02 -12.19
N GLU A 73 8.53 1.45 -11.69
CA GLU A 73 7.27 1.48 -12.41
C GLU A 73 6.65 2.86 -12.33
N SER A 74 6.46 3.44 -13.50
CA SER A 74 5.91 4.77 -13.65
C SER A 74 4.57 4.93 -12.94
N SER A 75 3.68 3.94 -13.07
CA SER A 75 2.36 4.02 -12.46
C SER A 75 2.43 4.02 -10.93
N ILE A 76 3.32 3.21 -10.34
CA ILE A 76 3.50 3.16 -8.89
C ILE A 76 4.09 4.47 -8.38
N HIS A 77 5.13 4.95 -9.06
CA HIS A 77 5.75 6.23 -8.73
C HIS A 77 4.73 7.38 -8.76
N GLN A 78 3.92 7.43 -9.80
CA GLN A 78 2.91 8.48 -9.96
C GLN A 78 1.84 8.41 -8.87
N GLN A 79 1.35 7.21 -8.56
CA GLN A 79 0.34 7.03 -7.53
C GLN A 79 0.90 7.43 -6.15
N ALA A 80 2.14 7.05 -5.87
CA ALA A 80 2.79 7.43 -4.61
C ALA A 80 2.93 8.95 -4.50
N LYS A 81 3.36 9.60 -5.57
CA LYS A 81 3.46 11.07 -5.59
C LYS A 81 2.12 11.74 -5.37
N GLN A 82 1.08 11.23 -6.02
CA GLN A 82 -0.28 11.76 -5.85
C GLN A 82 -0.74 11.64 -4.40
N LEU A 83 -0.55 10.46 -3.80
CA LEU A 83 -0.95 10.23 -2.42
C LEU A 83 -0.18 11.14 -1.47
N LEU A 84 1.12 11.30 -1.68
CA LEU A 84 1.93 12.18 -0.85
C LEU A 84 1.48 13.64 -0.95
N SER A 85 1.10 14.10 -2.14
CA SER A 85 0.66 15.47 -2.30
C SER A 85 -0.65 15.74 -1.55
N ILE A 86 -1.49 14.72 -1.40
CA ILE A 86 -2.73 14.82 -0.63
C ILE A 86 -2.45 14.72 0.87
N LEU A 87 -1.64 13.74 1.28
CA LEU A 87 -1.37 13.47 2.70
C LEU A 87 -0.46 14.52 3.34
N ASP A 88 0.50 15.02 2.59
CA ASP A 88 1.51 15.96 3.05
C ASP A 88 1.16 17.41 2.72
N ALA A 89 -0.04 17.66 2.22
CA ALA A 89 -0.45 18.99 1.86
C ALA A 89 -0.49 19.89 3.08
N PRO A 90 0.04 21.11 2.98
CA PRO A 90 -0.08 22.05 4.10
C PRO A 90 -1.55 22.41 4.30
N SER A 91 -1.95 22.37 5.54
CA SER A 91 -3.32 22.73 5.92
C SER A 91 -3.51 24.22 5.97
#